data_4bd53f3fd270d07a7c6da554fb1ecad1
#
_entry.id   4bd53f3fd270d07a7c6da554fb1ecad1
#
_cell.length_a   1.000
_cell.length_b   1.000
_cell.length_c   1.000
_cell.angle_alpha   90.00
_cell.angle_beta   90.00
_cell.angle_gamma   90.00
#
_symmetry.space_group_name_H-M   'P 1'
#
loop_
_entity.id
_entity.type
_entity.pdbx_description
1 polymer ?
#
loop_
_entity_poly.entity_id
_entity_poly.type
_entity_poly.pdbx_seq_one_letter_code
_entity_poly.pdbx_strand_id
1 'polypeptide(L)'
;MKLNRSSRPVLTVALFFAISFSLFLANAKPLPETDLTVHEWGTFTSIAGPDGQSIDWHPLTGSTDLPSFVEHFREVAFKGGLRGTTRMETPVLYFYSPRETTVSVNVSFAKGLITEWYPHADSANPALTPRDYSLYNKKSPGAVSWNSVHIEPQGSTDFPADNSGNHYFAARNTSSASISVETPSGPQREKFLFYRGVSALSVPIDATVAADSTIHLQNQMSEEIPAAILFERRGAQLGYRMLGPLRDQAAYAPPELSASLGSLSTDLEGILISQGLFPDEAHAMLETWKNAWFEEGSRLIYIVPRHFIDSVLPLRIAPAPTATTRVFVGRLELVTPATERAVESAFASNDQLTLAKYNRFLEPILCSMIQKSTDPARGEQLGRYFESVSARLYAPPKY
;
A
#
# COMPACT_ATOMS: atom_id res chain seq x y z
N MET A 1 -41.04 49.94 -54.05
CA MET A 1 -41.60 50.92 -53.07
C MET A 1 -41.14 50.51 -51.70
N LYS A 2 -40.30 51.36 -51.08
CA LYS A 2 -40.01 51.55 -49.66
C LYS A 2 -39.56 50.33 -48.85
N LEU A 3 -38.26 50.21 -48.45
CA LEU A 3 -37.63 50.80 -47.26
C LEU A 3 -38.16 50.14 -45.95
N ASN A 4 -37.43 49.70 -44.97
CA ASN A 4 -36.24 50.29 -44.33
C ASN A 4 -35.85 49.47 -43.10
N ARG A 5 -34.56 49.46 -42.79
CA ARG A 5 -33.97 49.57 -41.43
C ARG A 5 -34.22 48.40 -40.44
N SER A 6 -33.26 47.93 -39.84
CA SER A 6 -32.14 48.34 -39.01
C SER A 6 -32.12 47.38 -37.85
N SER A 7 -31.01 46.90 -37.53
CA SER A 7 -30.52 47.03 -36.16
C SER A 7 -29.19 46.32 -35.97
N ARG A 8 -28.17 47.02 -35.88
CA ARG A 8 -27.03 46.72 -35.00
C ARG A 8 -27.37 47.32 -33.64
N PRO A 9 -27.30 46.58 -32.53
CA PRO A 9 -26.08 46.47 -31.74
C PRO A 9 -26.04 45.19 -30.89
N VAL A 10 -25.39 44.17 -31.29
CA VAL A 10 -25.09 43.01 -30.42
C VAL A 10 -23.56 42.75 -30.30
N LEU A 11 -22.75 43.44 -31.10
CA LEU A 11 -21.33 43.16 -31.15
C LEU A 11 -20.47 43.85 -30.06
N THR A 12 -21.01 44.86 -29.39
CA THR A 12 -20.22 45.67 -28.43
C THR A 12 -20.23 45.11 -27.01
N VAL A 13 -21.22 44.33 -26.61
CA VAL A 13 -21.33 43.79 -25.24
C VAL A 13 -20.48 42.51 -25.07
N ALA A 14 -20.32 41.73 -26.15
CA ALA A 14 -19.52 40.48 -26.10
C ALA A 14 -18.00 40.76 -25.97
N LEU A 15 -17.52 41.89 -26.49
CA LEU A 15 -16.09 42.24 -26.41
C LEU A 15 -15.66 42.72 -25.01
N PHE A 16 -16.54 43.35 -24.27
CA PHE A 16 -16.27 43.79 -22.88
C PHE A 16 -16.24 42.62 -21.89
N PHE A 17 -17.07 41.58 -22.11
CA PHE A 17 -17.04 40.39 -21.26
C PHE A 17 -15.81 39.48 -21.50
N ALA A 18 -15.32 39.39 -22.74
CA ALA A 18 -14.12 38.63 -23.08
C ALA A 18 -12.83 39.28 -22.50
N ILE A 19 -12.77 40.65 -22.49
CA ILE A 19 -11.59 41.36 -21.93
C ILE A 19 -11.63 41.31 -20.41
N SER A 20 -12.77 41.33 -19.75
CA SER A 20 -12.90 41.21 -18.29
C SER A 20 -12.52 39.78 -17.79
N PHE A 21 -12.85 38.74 -18.55
CA PHE A 21 -12.49 37.37 -18.19
C PHE A 21 -10.98 37.07 -18.40
N SER A 22 -10.35 37.65 -19.43
CA SER A 22 -8.92 37.55 -19.68
C SER A 22 -8.08 38.29 -18.65
N LEU A 23 -8.57 39.37 -18.06
CA LEU A 23 -7.87 40.13 -17.01
C LEU A 23 -7.95 39.44 -15.63
N PHE A 24 -8.92 38.54 -15.39
CA PHE A 24 -9.02 37.81 -14.14
C PHE A 24 -8.04 36.59 -14.11
N LEU A 25 -7.64 36.05 -15.27
CA LEU A 25 -6.66 34.98 -15.37
C LEU A 25 -5.20 35.45 -15.32
N ALA A 26 -4.96 36.75 -15.55
CA ALA A 26 -3.59 37.30 -15.61
C ALA A 26 -2.99 37.70 -14.25
N ASN A 27 -3.73 37.58 -13.14
CA ASN A 27 -3.25 37.96 -11.80
C ASN A 27 -3.15 36.80 -10.80
N ALA A 28 -3.16 35.55 -11.24
CA ALA A 28 -2.70 34.48 -10.40
C ALA A 28 -1.19 34.62 -10.22
N LYS A 29 -0.74 35.21 -9.09
CA LYS A 29 0.67 35.13 -8.70
C LYS A 29 1.09 33.68 -8.81
N PRO A 30 2.18 33.38 -9.53
CA PRO A 30 2.74 32.03 -9.48
C PRO A 30 2.96 31.71 -8.00
N LEU A 31 2.46 30.56 -7.57
CA LEU A 31 2.76 30.04 -6.24
C LEU A 31 4.29 30.00 -6.13
N PRO A 32 4.86 30.44 -4.99
CA PRO A 32 6.31 30.41 -4.83
C PRO A 32 6.79 28.99 -5.08
N GLU A 33 7.74 28.83 -6.01
CA GLU A 33 8.44 27.56 -6.20
C GLU A 33 9.07 27.20 -4.86
N THR A 34 8.65 26.05 -4.33
CA THR A 34 9.26 25.49 -3.13
C THR A 34 10.44 24.64 -3.59
N ASP A 35 11.64 24.84 -3.02
CA ASP A 35 12.77 23.91 -3.22
C ASP A 35 12.51 22.57 -2.48
N LEU A 36 11.25 22.15 -2.40
CA LEU A 36 10.80 20.98 -1.67
C LEU A 36 10.73 19.78 -2.60
N THR A 37 11.44 18.72 -2.24
CA THR A 37 11.28 17.40 -2.83
C THR A 37 10.58 16.48 -1.84
N VAL A 38 9.64 15.70 -2.34
CA VAL A 38 8.89 14.72 -1.54
C VAL A 38 9.05 13.34 -2.13
N HIS A 39 9.44 12.39 -1.30
CA HIS A 39 9.47 10.98 -1.66
C HIS A 39 8.45 10.19 -0.84
N GLU A 40 7.80 9.26 -1.47
CA GLU A 40 6.88 8.32 -0.82
C GLU A 40 7.18 6.91 -1.29
N TRP A 41 7.27 5.99 -0.33
CA TRP A 41 7.26 4.57 -0.64
C TRP A 41 6.28 3.81 0.25
N GLY A 42 5.81 2.68 -0.22
CA GLY A 42 4.86 1.82 0.51
C GLY A 42 4.70 0.46 -0.14
N THR A 43 3.86 -0.38 0.45
CA THR A 43 3.57 -1.72 -0.06
C THR A 43 2.07 -1.93 -0.18
N PHE A 44 1.63 -2.53 -1.28
CA PHE A 44 0.30 -3.11 -1.41
C PHE A 44 0.41 -4.63 -1.32
N THR A 45 -0.23 -5.22 -0.32
CA THR A 45 -0.29 -6.67 -0.14
C THR A 45 -1.67 -7.19 -0.54
N SER A 46 -1.69 -8.19 -1.40
CA SER A 46 -2.88 -8.88 -1.88
C SER A 46 -2.59 -10.38 -2.06
N ILE A 47 -3.62 -11.15 -2.35
CA ILE A 47 -3.53 -12.60 -2.50
C ILE A 47 -4.23 -12.98 -3.80
N ALA A 48 -3.55 -13.74 -4.67
CA ALA A 48 -4.12 -14.22 -5.90
C ALA A 48 -5.12 -15.37 -5.65
N GLY A 49 -6.31 -15.21 -6.20
CA GLY A 49 -7.33 -16.26 -6.23
C GLY A 49 -7.08 -17.29 -7.35
N PRO A 50 -7.95 -18.30 -7.42
CA PRO A 50 -7.88 -19.33 -8.48
C PRO A 50 -8.05 -18.77 -9.90
N ASP A 51 -8.75 -17.65 -10.03
CA ASP A 51 -8.96 -16.91 -11.29
C ASP A 51 -7.86 -15.88 -11.59
N GLY A 52 -6.88 -15.75 -10.69
CA GLY A 52 -5.78 -14.81 -10.78
C GLY A 52 -6.04 -13.44 -10.18
N GLN A 53 -7.29 -13.09 -9.91
CA GLN A 53 -7.66 -11.81 -9.31
C GLN A 53 -7.38 -11.81 -7.79
N SER A 54 -7.27 -10.62 -7.21
CA SER A 54 -7.10 -10.49 -5.77
C SER A 54 -8.37 -10.95 -5.04
N ILE A 55 -8.23 -11.91 -4.13
CA ILE A 55 -9.33 -12.38 -3.29
C ILE A 55 -9.62 -11.46 -2.11
N ASP A 56 -10.82 -11.59 -1.59
CA ASP A 56 -11.27 -10.93 -0.37
C ASP A 56 -10.78 -11.70 0.87
N TRP A 57 -10.14 -11.00 1.81
CA TRP A 57 -9.58 -11.58 3.03
C TRP A 57 -9.69 -10.59 4.21
N HIS A 58 -9.19 -10.96 5.39
CA HIS A 58 -9.15 -10.10 6.58
C HIS A 58 -7.75 -9.53 6.80
N PRO A 59 -7.41 -8.39 6.18
CA PRO A 59 -6.04 -7.90 6.13
C PRO A 59 -5.52 -7.33 7.46
N LEU A 60 -6.39 -7.11 8.44
CA LEU A 60 -6.03 -6.59 9.77
C LEU A 60 -5.84 -7.67 10.83
N THR A 61 -5.89 -8.96 10.43
CA THR A 61 -5.62 -10.08 11.34
C THR A 61 -4.12 -10.25 11.59
N GLY A 62 -3.75 -10.66 12.79
CA GLY A 62 -2.37 -10.85 13.22
C GLY A 62 -1.99 -9.96 14.41
N SER A 63 -0.75 -10.10 14.86
CA SER A 63 -0.21 -9.29 15.95
C SER A 63 -0.06 -7.82 15.53
N THR A 64 -0.20 -6.91 16.49
CA THR A 64 0.17 -5.51 16.30
C THR A 64 1.66 -5.40 16.02
N ASP A 65 1.99 -4.81 14.89
CA ASP A 65 3.34 -4.67 14.36
C ASP A 65 3.78 -3.20 14.30
N LEU A 66 3.16 -2.34 15.09
CA LEU A 66 3.41 -0.90 15.15
C LEU A 66 3.72 -0.44 16.58
N PRO A 67 4.53 0.63 16.73
CA PRO A 67 4.77 1.26 18.02
C PRO A 67 3.48 1.76 18.67
N SER A 68 3.47 1.79 20.00
CA SER A 68 2.30 2.17 20.79
C SER A 68 1.85 3.63 20.64
N PHE A 69 2.71 4.51 20.12
CA PHE A 69 2.39 5.92 19.86
C PHE A 69 1.68 6.14 18.52
N VAL A 70 1.63 5.15 17.64
CA VAL A 70 0.93 5.25 16.37
C VAL A 70 -0.57 5.27 16.59
N GLU A 71 -1.23 6.27 16.04
CA GLU A 71 -2.68 6.40 16.12
C GLU A 71 -3.38 5.40 15.22
N HIS A 72 -4.52 4.91 15.66
CA HIS A 72 -5.29 3.94 14.91
C HIS A 72 -6.79 4.24 14.99
N PHE A 73 -7.51 3.79 13.99
CA PHE A 73 -8.96 3.85 13.96
C PHE A 73 -9.55 3.06 15.14
N ARG A 74 -10.34 3.74 15.99
CA ARG A 74 -10.68 3.29 17.36
C ARG A 74 -11.79 2.23 17.46
N GLU A 75 -12.53 1.93 16.40
CA GLU A 75 -13.61 0.94 16.48
C GLU A 75 -13.03 -0.49 16.51
N VAL A 76 -12.77 -1.00 17.71
CA VAL A 76 -12.18 -2.32 17.96
C VAL A 76 -13.02 -3.46 17.38
N ALA A 77 -14.35 -3.34 17.38
CA ALA A 77 -15.27 -4.31 16.77
C ALA A 77 -15.12 -4.40 15.24
N PHE A 78 -14.51 -3.41 14.63
CA PHE A 78 -14.32 -3.28 13.20
C PHE A 78 -13.12 -4.10 12.68
N LYS A 79 -12.04 -4.22 13.45
CA LYS A 79 -10.80 -4.87 13.01
C LYS A 79 -10.99 -6.33 12.60
N GLY A 80 -11.78 -7.09 13.34
CA GLY A 80 -12.07 -8.50 13.05
C GLY A 80 -13.05 -8.75 11.91
N GLY A 81 -13.83 -7.74 11.52
CA GLY A 81 -14.86 -7.85 10.47
C GLY A 81 -14.52 -7.12 9.17
N LEU A 82 -13.44 -6.31 9.13
CA LEU A 82 -13.06 -5.58 7.93
C LEU A 82 -12.46 -6.52 6.91
N ARG A 83 -13.13 -6.63 5.77
CA ARG A 83 -12.65 -7.38 4.61
C ARG A 83 -12.23 -6.44 3.49
N GLY A 84 -11.24 -6.87 2.72
CA GLY A 84 -10.75 -6.15 1.54
C GLY A 84 -9.85 -7.04 0.71
N THR A 85 -9.51 -6.59 -0.47
CA THR A 85 -8.62 -7.32 -1.38
C THR A 85 -7.16 -6.89 -1.20
N THR A 86 -6.94 -5.66 -0.69
CA THR A 86 -5.61 -5.06 -0.63
C THR A 86 -5.38 -4.37 0.71
N ARG A 87 -4.28 -4.72 1.37
CA ARG A 87 -3.72 -3.98 2.49
C ARG A 87 -2.63 -3.06 1.98
N MET A 88 -2.77 -1.78 2.25
CA MET A 88 -1.73 -0.79 2.07
C MET A 88 -0.89 -0.75 3.34
N GLU A 89 0.37 -1.18 3.22
CA GLU A 89 1.27 -1.33 4.34
C GLU A 89 2.35 -0.26 4.30
N THR A 90 2.42 0.49 5.39
CA THR A 90 3.48 1.47 5.69
C THR A 90 3.87 2.41 4.54
N PRO A 91 2.94 3.13 3.90
CA PRO A 91 3.36 4.33 3.20
C PRO A 91 4.00 5.31 4.17
N VAL A 92 5.15 5.84 3.77
CA VAL A 92 5.85 6.91 4.46
C VAL A 92 6.18 8.01 3.47
N LEU A 93 5.94 9.27 3.87
CA LEU A 93 6.31 10.45 3.09
C LEU A 93 7.50 11.13 3.75
N TYR A 94 8.58 11.27 3.00
CA TYR A 94 9.78 12.00 3.37
C TYR A 94 9.80 13.37 2.69
N PHE A 95 10.41 14.32 3.38
CA PHE A 95 10.54 15.70 2.92
C PHE A 95 12.01 16.09 2.87
N TYR A 96 12.42 16.65 1.74
CA TYR A 96 13.77 17.18 1.51
C TYR A 96 13.66 18.65 1.16
N SER A 97 14.15 19.49 2.03
CA SER A 97 14.10 20.94 1.86
C SER A 97 15.40 21.56 2.36
N PRO A 98 15.98 22.56 1.68
CA PRO A 98 17.17 23.27 2.15
C PRO A 98 16.85 24.25 3.30
N ARG A 99 15.58 24.51 3.56
CA ARG A 99 15.11 25.49 4.56
C ARG A 99 13.86 25.00 5.26
N GLU A 100 13.59 25.52 6.43
CA GLU A 100 12.32 25.32 7.11
C GLU A 100 11.15 25.73 6.21
N THR A 101 10.14 24.90 6.18
CA THR A 101 8.93 25.15 5.40
C THR A 101 7.72 24.46 6.05
N THR A 102 6.53 24.95 5.76
CA THR A 102 5.30 24.35 6.26
C THR A 102 4.42 23.98 5.09
N VAL A 103 3.88 22.79 5.12
CA VAL A 103 2.97 22.27 4.09
C VAL A 103 1.71 21.69 4.70
N SER A 104 0.64 21.69 3.94
CA SER A 104 -0.49 20.79 4.18
C SER A 104 -0.36 19.54 3.32
N VAL A 105 -0.77 18.39 3.86
CA VAL A 105 -0.73 17.10 3.19
C VAL A 105 -2.10 16.45 3.29
N ASN A 106 -2.64 16.01 2.16
CA ASN A 106 -3.85 15.21 2.12
C ASN A 106 -3.63 13.97 1.25
N VAL A 107 -3.94 12.81 1.81
CA VAL A 107 -3.92 11.53 1.11
C VAL A 107 -5.34 10.99 1.08
N SER A 108 -5.78 10.54 -0.10
CA SER A 108 -7.06 9.84 -0.27
C SER A 108 -6.79 8.40 -0.67
N PHE A 109 -7.65 7.45 -0.24
CA PHE A 109 -7.51 6.03 -0.59
C PHE A 109 -8.80 5.52 -1.20
N ALA A 110 -8.77 5.24 -2.50
CA ALA A 110 -9.93 4.81 -3.27
C ALA A 110 -10.48 3.47 -2.75
N LYS A 111 -11.81 3.36 -2.61
CA LYS A 111 -12.49 2.18 -2.04
C LYS A 111 -11.85 1.69 -0.74
N GLY A 112 -11.22 2.58 0.01
CA GLY A 112 -10.38 2.24 1.15
C GLY A 112 -10.76 2.96 2.43
N LEU A 113 -10.11 2.55 3.50
CA LEU A 113 -10.15 3.13 4.83
C LEU A 113 -8.72 3.29 5.32
N ILE A 114 -8.39 4.45 5.87
CA ILE A 114 -7.14 4.66 6.59
C ILE A 114 -7.29 4.07 7.99
N THR A 115 -6.39 3.19 8.38
CA THR A 115 -6.49 2.42 9.61
C THR A 115 -5.52 2.87 10.70
N GLU A 116 -4.34 3.33 10.33
CA GLU A 116 -3.30 3.83 11.22
C GLU A 116 -2.60 5.05 10.60
N TRP A 117 -2.09 5.97 11.46
CA TRP A 117 -1.30 7.14 11.03
C TRP A 117 -0.43 7.68 12.18
N TYR A 118 0.63 8.40 11.83
CA TYR A 118 1.49 9.15 12.74
C TYR A 118 2.35 10.16 11.96
N PRO A 119 2.60 11.38 12.47
CA PRO A 119 2.04 12.04 13.67
C PRO A 119 0.53 12.25 13.61
N HIS A 120 -0.03 12.82 14.70
CA HIS A 120 -1.45 13.16 14.80
C HIS A 120 -1.97 13.90 13.57
N ALA A 121 -3.06 13.43 13.00
CA ALA A 121 -3.68 14.02 11.83
C ALA A 121 -4.88 14.89 12.22
N ASP A 122 -5.05 16.05 11.55
CA ASP A 122 -6.21 16.91 11.75
C ASP A 122 -7.53 16.21 11.44
N SER A 123 -7.49 15.27 10.50
CA SER A 123 -8.62 14.38 10.22
C SER A 123 -8.16 13.05 9.64
N ALA A 124 -8.87 11.98 10.00
CA ALA A 124 -8.71 10.67 9.41
C ALA A 124 -10.09 10.07 9.14
N ASN A 125 -10.33 9.73 7.88
CA ASN A 125 -11.57 9.24 7.30
C ASN A 125 -12.76 10.20 7.43
N PRO A 126 -13.68 10.23 6.47
CA PRO A 126 -15.00 10.85 6.67
C PRO A 126 -15.78 10.06 7.74
N ALA A 127 -16.75 10.69 8.37
CA ALA A 127 -17.64 10.03 9.32
C ALA A 127 -18.20 8.73 8.70
N LEU A 128 -17.91 7.60 9.34
CA LEU A 128 -18.33 6.28 8.87
C LEU A 128 -19.77 6.01 9.31
N THR A 129 -20.54 5.48 8.39
CA THR A 129 -21.85 4.90 8.68
C THR A 129 -21.76 3.38 8.73
N PRO A 130 -22.70 2.65 9.34
CA PRO A 130 -22.70 1.18 9.33
C PRO A 130 -22.65 0.55 7.94
N ARG A 131 -23.04 1.28 6.88
CA ARG A 131 -22.92 0.83 5.49
C ARG A 131 -21.49 0.91 4.95
N ASP A 132 -20.64 1.75 5.54
CA ASP A 132 -19.24 1.91 5.13
C ASP A 132 -18.35 0.77 5.62
N TYR A 133 -18.87 -0.15 6.43
CA TYR A 133 -18.18 -1.37 6.84
C TYR A 133 -17.95 -2.36 5.68
N SER A 134 -18.69 -2.22 4.58
CA SER A 134 -18.37 -2.89 3.33
C SER A 134 -17.59 -1.94 2.42
N LEU A 135 -16.28 -2.14 2.29
CA LEU A 135 -15.42 -1.34 1.41
C LEU A 135 -15.89 -1.38 -0.05
N TYR A 136 -16.52 -2.47 -0.47
CA TYR A 136 -17.05 -2.64 -1.83
C TYR A 136 -18.17 -1.66 -2.16
N ASN A 137 -18.97 -1.29 -1.17
CA ASN A 137 -20.10 -0.35 -1.32
C ASN A 137 -19.76 1.09 -0.93
N LYS A 138 -18.52 1.33 -0.50
CA LYS A 138 -18.08 2.61 -0.02
C LYS A 138 -17.97 3.61 -1.18
N LYS A 139 -18.73 4.69 -1.10
CA LYS A 139 -18.76 5.75 -2.14
C LYS A 139 -17.68 6.81 -1.94
N SER A 140 -17.38 7.15 -0.68
CA SER A 140 -16.34 8.12 -0.35
C SER A 140 -15.01 7.42 -0.11
N PRO A 141 -13.88 7.96 -0.61
CA PRO A 141 -12.57 7.42 -0.29
C PRO A 141 -12.26 7.52 1.21
N GLY A 142 -11.41 6.66 1.75
CA GLY A 142 -10.69 6.92 2.98
C GLY A 142 -9.77 8.13 2.76
N ALA A 143 -9.47 8.87 3.80
CA ALA A 143 -8.54 9.99 3.69
C ALA A 143 -7.85 10.27 5.03
N VAL A 144 -6.67 10.86 4.97
CA VAL A 144 -5.97 11.43 6.11
C VAL A 144 -5.40 12.79 5.72
N SER A 145 -5.49 13.74 6.63
CA SER A 145 -5.05 15.12 6.37
C SER A 145 -4.26 15.69 7.52
N TRP A 146 -3.15 16.33 7.18
CA TRP A 146 -2.34 17.17 8.04
C TRP A 146 -2.36 18.59 7.46
N ASN A 147 -2.93 19.54 8.18
CA ASN A 147 -3.08 20.92 7.69
C ASN A 147 -1.80 21.74 7.83
N SER A 148 -0.93 21.36 8.77
CA SER A 148 0.32 22.08 9.06
C SER A 148 1.41 21.10 9.48
N VAL A 149 2.25 20.71 8.51
CA VAL A 149 3.46 19.91 8.74
C VAL A 149 4.65 20.84 8.63
N HIS A 150 5.37 21.02 9.73
CA HIS A 150 6.60 21.81 9.76
C HIS A 150 7.77 20.91 9.37
N ILE A 151 8.47 21.27 8.31
CA ILE A 151 9.65 20.57 7.79
C ILE A 151 10.87 21.30 8.33
N GLU A 152 11.69 20.58 9.09
CA GLU A 152 12.81 21.12 9.86
C GLU A 152 14.12 20.42 9.42
N PRO A 153 14.85 20.91 8.41
CA PRO A 153 16.08 20.27 7.91
C PRO A 153 17.18 20.11 8.98
N GLN A 154 17.21 21.01 9.94
CA GLN A 154 18.12 21.01 11.09
C GLN A 154 17.37 20.72 12.41
N GLY A 155 16.17 20.17 12.30
CA GLY A 155 15.29 19.92 13.45
C GLY A 155 15.82 18.84 14.39
N SER A 156 15.20 18.78 15.56
CA SER A 156 15.48 17.75 16.56
C SER A 156 15.23 16.35 16.00
N THR A 157 16.10 15.42 16.38
CA THR A 157 15.98 13.98 16.11
C THR A 157 15.47 13.21 17.34
N ASP A 158 14.92 13.91 18.32
CA ASP A 158 14.29 13.29 19.49
C ASP A 158 12.89 12.79 19.11
N PHE A 159 12.86 11.63 18.50
CA PHE A 159 11.65 10.96 18.05
C PHE A 159 11.13 10.00 19.11
N PRO A 160 9.80 9.76 19.18
CA PRO A 160 9.24 8.80 20.12
C PRO A 160 9.80 7.40 19.88
N ALA A 161 10.04 6.67 20.94
CA ALA A 161 10.53 5.31 20.91
C ALA A 161 9.71 4.43 21.84
N ASP A 162 9.67 3.15 21.56
CA ASP A 162 9.22 2.12 22.49
C ASP A 162 10.22 0.93 22.45
N ASN A 163 10.04 0.00 23.37
CA ASN A 163 10.94 -1.16 23.51
C ASN A 163 10.51 -2.35 22.64
N SER A 164 9.62 -2.14 21.66
CA SER A 164 9.05 -3.24 20.86
C SER A 164 10.02 -3.87 19.87
N GLY A 165 11.14 -3.20 19.57
CA GLY A 165 12.06 -3.63 18.49
C GLY A 165 11.41 -3.64 17.11
N ASN A 166 10.40 -2.82 16.92
CA ASN A 166 9.54 -2.78 15.77
C ASN A 166 10.29 -2.34 14.50
N HIS A 167 9.93 -2.95 13.37
CA HIS A 167 10.51 -2.61 12.07
C HIS A 167 10.17 -1.19 11.58
N TYR A 168 9.14 -0.54 12.14
CA TYR A 168 8.79 0.86 11.90
C TYR A 168 9.99 1.81 11.99
N PHE A 169 10.86 1.56 12.98
CA PHE A 169 12.02 2.42 13.24
C PHE A 169 13.09 2.39 12.15
N ALA A 170 13.13 1.33 11.34
CA ALA A 170 14.06 1.25 10.21
C ALA A 170 13.81 2.35 9.17
N ALA A 171 12.56 2.78 9.00
CA ALA A 171 12.19 3.85 8.09
C ALA A 171 12.79 5.23 8.48
N ARG A 172 13.32 5.40 9.70
CA ARG A 172 14.00 6.62 10.13
C ARG A 172 15.41 6.79 9.57
N ASN A 173 15.98 5.72 9.04
CA ASN A 173 17.39 5.70 8.60
C ASN A 173 17.56 6.33 7.20
N THR A 174 17.16 7.59 7.07
CA THR A 174 17.22 8.38 5.82
C THR A 174 17.80 9.76 6.09
N SER A 175 18.25 10.41 5.03
CA SER A 175 18.74 11.80 5.04
C SER A 175 17.63 12.85 4.97
N SER A 176 16.35 12.44 4.99
CA SER A 176 15.20 13.37 4.95
C SER A 176 15.21 14.36 6.13
N ALA A 177 14.52 15.48 5.98
CA ALA A 177 14.30 16.43 7.06
C ALA A 177 13.45 15.81 8.18
N SER A 178 13.65 16.25 9.42
CA SER A 178 12.68 16.00 10.50
C SER A 178 11.42 16.81 10.22
N ILE A 179 10.30 16.29 10.69
CA ILE A 179 9.01 16.99 10.64
C ILE A 179 8.42 17.13 12.04
N SER A 180 7.63 18.16 12.24
CA SER A 180 6.81 18.32 13.44
C SER A 180 5.37 18.70 13.09
N VAL A 181 4.45 18.21 13.91
CA VAL A 181 3.02 18.53 13.86
C VAL A 181 2.59 18.98 15.24
N GLU A 182 1.98 20.15 15.35
CA GLU A 182 1.46 20.67 16.60
C GLU A 182 0.22 19.91 17.04
N THR A 183 0.18 19.53 18.30
CA THR A 183 -0.98 18.88 18.93
C THR A 183 -1.35 19.58 20.25
N PRO A 184 -2.56 19.37 20.79
CA PRO A 184 -2.92 19.92 22.09
C PRO A 184 -1.98 19.52 23.24
N SER A 185 -1.26 18.40 23.07
CA SER A 185 -0.30 17.87 24.06
C SER A 185 1.15 18.30 23.78
N GLY A 186 1.37 19.16 22.80
CA GLY A 186 2.67 19.60 22.34
C GLY A 186 3.06 18.98 20.98
N PRO A 187 4.20 19.39 20.40
CA PRO A 187 4.62 18.94 19.09
C PRO A 187 4.96 17.44 19.07
N GLN A 188 4.44 16.74 18.08
CA GLN A 188 4.87 15.40 17.74
C GLN A 188 5.90 15.49 16.60
N ARG A 189 7.04 14.81 16.78
CA ARG A 189 8.14 14.80 15.81
C ARG A 189 8.37 13.44 15.22
N GLU A 190 8.72 13.42 13.94
CA GLU A 190 9.09 12.20 13.22
C GLU A 190 10.00 12.53 12.02
N LYS A 191 10.50 11.49 11.36
CA LYS A 191 11.28 11.58 10.13
C LYS A 191 10.39 11.61 8.88
N PHE A 192 9.12 11.20 9.02
CA PHE A 192 8.16 11.00 7.93
C PHE A 192 6.72 11.13 8.41
N LEU A 193 5.80 11.36 7.50
CA LEU A 193 4.38 11.06 7.75
C LEU A 193 4.13 9.60 7.42
N PHE A 194 3.54 8.88 8.36
CA PHE A 194 3.17 7.47 8.25
C PHE A 194 1.66 7.31 8.17
N TYR A 195 1.20 6.37 7.34
CA TYR A 195 -0.20 5.94 7.33
C TYR A 195 -0.34 4.52 6.79
N ARG A 196 -1.46 3.88 7.08
CA ARG A 196 -1.84 2.55 6.61
C ARG A 196 -3.32 2.52 6.23
N GLY A 197 -3.72 1.48 5.48
CA GLY A 197 -5.12 1.31 5.15
C GLY A 197 -5.45 -0.04 4.52
N VAL A 198 -6.75 -0.25 4.36
CA VAL A 198 -7.30 -1.43 3.68
C VAL A 198 -8.25 -0.97 2.60
N SER A 199 -8.26 -1.63 1.46
CA SER A 199 -9.14 -1.30 0.33
C SER A 199 -9.71 -2.56 -0.34
N ALA A 200 -10.83 -2.39 -1.02
CA ALA A 200 -11.44 -3.35 -1.93
C ALA A 200 -11.08 -3.04 -3.40
N LEU A 201 -9.88 -2.54 -3.66
CA LEU A 201 -9.39 -2.30 -5.01
C LEU A 201 -8.79 -3.57 -5.63
N SER A 202 -8.84 -3.66 -6.96
CA SER A 202 -8.09 -4.68 -7.71
C SER A 202 -6.67 -4.14 -7.97
N VAL A 203 -5.67 -5.00 -7.79
CA VAL A 203 -4.27 -4.67 -8.10
C VAL A 203 -4.04 -4.72 -9.62
N PRO A 204 -2.98 -4.08 -10.14
CA PRO A 204 -2.76 -3.94 -11.58
C PRO A 204 -2.28 -5.22 -12.28
N ILE A 205 -2.18 -6.34 -11.58
CA ILE A 205 -1.68 -7.61 -12.12
C ILE A 205 -2.52 -8.78 -11.61
N ASP A 206 -2.90 -9.66 -12.52
CA ASP A 206 -3.48 -10.96 -12.19
C ASP A 206 -2.41 -12.04 -12.26
N ALA A 207 -2.51 -13.07 -11.39
CA ALA A 207 -1.58 -14.18 -11.36
C ALA A 207 -2.33 -15.50 -11.10
N THR A 208 -2.25 -16.43 -12.03
CA THR A 208 -2.76 -17.79 -11.84
C THR A 208 -1.62 -18.80 -11.73
N VAL A 209 -1.85 -19.88 -10.98
CA VAL A 209 -0.89 -20.97 -10.82
C VAL A 209 -1.50 -22.24 -11.36
N ALA A 210 -0.87 -22.81 -12.41
CA ALA A 210 -1.30 -24.05 -13.01
C ALA A 210 -0.92 -25.29 -12.17
N ALA A 211 -1.51 -26.44 -12.48
CA ALA A 211 -1.26 -27.68 -11.77
C ALA A 211 0.20 -28.16 -11.82
N ASP A 212 0.93 -27.81 -12.89
CA ASP A 212 2.36 -28.05 -13.06
C ASP A 212 3.24 -27.00 -12.35
N SER A 213 2.61 -26.09 -11.59
CA SER A 213 3.21 -24.96 -10.90
C SER A 213 3.68 -23.81 -11.80
N THR A 214 3.36 -23.83 -13.11
CA THR A 214 3.60 -22.68 -13.99
C THR A 214 2.79 -21.49 -13.50
N ILE A 215 3.43 -20.32 -13.36
CA ILE A 215 2.81 -19.08 -12.94
C ILE A 215 2.54 -18.24 -14.20
N HIS A 216 1.27 -17.94 -14.43
CA HIS A 216 0.84 -17.07 -15.52
C HIS A 216 0.52 -15.70 -14.95
N LEU A 217 1.16 -14.68 -15.48
CA LEU A 217 0.99 -13.29 -15.08
C LEU A 217 0.30 -12.54 -16.21
N GLN A 218 -0.63 -11.65 -15.85
CA GLN A 218 -1.27 -10.75 -16.80
C GLN A 218 -1.32 -9.34 -16.22
N ASN A 219 -0.73 -8.39 -16.94
CA ASN A 219 -0.85 -6.98 -16.64
C ASN A 219 -2.24 -6.49 -17.03
N GLN A 220 -2.97 -5.88 -16.11
CA GLN A 220 -4.31 -5.35 -16.30
C GLN A 220 -4.32 -3.87 -16.72
N MET A 221 -3.14 -3.27 -16.86
CA MET A 221 -2.96 -1.86 -17.21
C MET A 221 -2.45 -1.72 -18.65
N SER A 222 -2.68 -0.55 -19.23
CA SER A 222 -1.99 -0.15 -20.47
C SER A 222 -0.54 0.29 -20.22
N GLU A 223 -0.21 0.65 -18.99
CA GLU A 223 1.13 0.99 -18.54
C GLU A 223 1.89 -0.30 -18.17
N GLU A 224 3.17 -0.35 -18.55
CA GLU A 224 4.05 -1.46 -18.23
C GLU A 224 4.32 -1.53 -16.72
N ILE A 225 4.34 -2.75 -16.16
CA ILE A 225 4.88 -2.98 -14.82
C ILE A 225 6.41 -2.93 -14.93
N PRO A 226 7.09 -1.97 -14.29
CA PRO A 226 8.51 -1.68 -14.57
C PRO A 226 9.46 -2.83 -14.25
N ALA A 227 9.20 -3.57 -13.17
CA ALA A 227 10.00 -4.71 -12.74
C ALA A 227 9.16 -5.63 -11.85
N ALA A 228 9.48 -6.92 -11.87
CA ALA A 228 8.91 -7.91 -10.97
C ALA A 228 9.93 -8.97 -10.59
N ILE A 229 9.72 -9.60 -9.44
CA ILE A 229 10.49 -10.70 -8.89
C ILE A 229 9.52 -11.80 -8.50
N LEU A 230 9.70 -12.98 -9.05
CA LEU A 230 9.04 -14.18 -8.56
C LEU A 230 9.90 -14.78 -7.45
N PHE A 231 9.36 -14.87 -6.23
CA PHE A 231 10.02 -15.34 -5.04
C PHE A 231 9.36 -16.59 -4.48
N GLU A 232 10.17 -17.51 -3.96
CA GLU A 232 9.70 -18.67 -3.22
C GLU A 232 10.64 -18.99 -2.06
N ARG A 233 10.06 -19.35 -0.90
CA ARG A 233 10.78 -19.84 0.27
C ARG A 233 10.12 -21.09 0.80
N ARG A 234 10.96 -22.11 1.10
CA ARG A 234 10.59 -23.38 1.75
C ARG A 234 11.59 -23.68 2.87
N GLY A 235 11.19 -23.37 4.08
CA GLY A 235 12.06 -23.49 5.25
C GLY A 235 13.31 -22.63 5.15
N ALA A 236 14.48 -23.27 5.16
CA ALA A 236 15.77 -22.57 5.03
C ALA A 236 16.14 -22.22 3.58
N GLN A 237 15.51 -22.84 2.60
CA GLN A 237 15.82 -22.64 1.19
C GLN A 237 14.95 -21.53 0.60
N LEU A 238 15.53 -20.71 -0.24
CA LEU A 238 14.82 -19.69 -1.01
C LEU A 238 15.34 -19.61 -2.45
N GLY A 239 14.48 -19.14 -3.32
CA GLY A 239 14.81 -18.86 -4.69
C GLY A 239 14.07 -17.62 -5.19
N TYR A 240 14.63 -16.97 -6.18
CA TYR A 240 13.94 -15.89 -6.87
C TYR A 240 14.35 -15.84 -8.33
N ARG A 241 13.48 -15.24 -9.12
CA ARG A 241 13.71 -14.97 -10.53
C ARG A 241 13.37 -13.52 -10.80
N MET A 242 14.36 -12.78 -11.31
CA MET A 242 14.13 -11.44 -11.84
C MET A 242 13.30 -11.57 -13.12
N LEU A 243 12.18 -10.89 -13.15
CA LEU A 243 11.33 -10.76 -14.34
C LEU A 243 11.55 -9.35 -14.86
N GLY A 244 11.81 -9.22 -16.13
CA GLY A 244 11.88 -7.91 -16.77
C GLY A 244 10.54 -7.17 -16.70
N PRO A 245 10.46 -6.03 -17.39
CA PRO A 245 9.20 -5.30 -17.51
C PRO A 245 8.09 -6.17 -18.10
N LEU A 246 6.90 -6.10 -17.52
CA LEU A 246 5.73 -6.86 -17.97
C LEU A 246 4.73 -5.94 -18.65
N ARG A 247 4.55 -6.11 -19.96
CA ARG A 247 3.60 -5.31 -20.77
C ARG A 247 2.21 -5.93 -20.82
N ASP A 248 2.15 -7.22 -21.20
CA ASP A 248 0.89 -7.92 -21.42
C ASP A 248 0.78 -9.14 -20.51
N GLN A 249 1.16 -10.31 -21.02
CA GLN A 249 1.13 -11.59 -20.32
C GLN A 249 2.45 -12.31 -20.44
N ALA A 250 2.77 -13.11 -19.42
CA ALA A 250 3.94 -13.97 -19.42
C ALA A 250 3.70 -15.20 -18.55
N ALA A 251 4.45 -16.27 -18.80
CA ALA A 251 4.41 -17.49 -18.03
C ALA A 251 5.81 -17.88 -17.56
N TYR A 252 5.92 -18.31 -16.31
CA TYR A 252 7.19 -18.63 -15.69
C TYR A 252 7.10 -19.91 -14.86
N ALA A 253 8.15 -20.73 -14.92
CA ALA A 253 8.33 -21.80 -13.96
C ALA A 253 8.72 -21.21 -12.58
N PRO A 254 8.42 -21.90 -11.46
CA PRO A 254 8.91 -21.52 -10.14
C PRO A 254 10.43 -21.31 -10.13
N PRO A 255 10.95 -20.43 -9.27
CA PRO A 255 12.39 -20.25 -9.14
C PRO A 255 13.07 -21.48 -8.50
N GLU A 256 14.33 -21.75 -8.87
CA GLU A 256 15.14 -22.73 -8.16
C GLU A 256 15.50 -22.22 -6.77
N LEU A 257 15.38 -23.08 -5.74
CA LEU A 257 15.61 -22.74 -4.34
C LEU A 257 17.12 -22.80 -3.99
N SER A 258 17.93 -22.02 -4.68
CA SER A 258 19.40 -22.02 -4.54
C SER A 258 19.98 -20.62 -4.28
N ALA A 259 19.11 -19.61 -4.08
CA ALA A 259 19.54 -18.23 -3.91
C ALA A 259 19.82 -17.87 -2.45
N SER A 260 20.44 -16.72 -2.23
CA SER A 260 20.64 -16.12 -0.91
C SER A 260 19.72 -14.91 -0.70
N LEU A 261 19.39 -14.63 0.57
CA LEU A 261 18.65 -13.43 0.91
C LEU A 261 19.46 -12.16 0.59
N GLY A 262 20.78 -12.21 0.73
CA GLY A 262 21.65 -11.08 0.43
C GLY A 262 21.62 -10.69 -1.04
N SER A 263 21.69 -11.67 -1.98
CA SER A 263 21.61 -11.39 -3.41
C SER A 263 20.25 -10.80 -3.79
N LEU A 264 19.16 -11.36 -3.26
CA LEU A 264 17.81 -10.82 -3.48
C LEU A 264 17.66 -9.37 -2.96
N SER A 265 18.19 -9.10 -1.76
CA SER A 265 18.14 -7.74 -1.19
C SER A 265 18.90 -6.74 -2.06
N THR A 266 20.09 -7.11 -2.54
CA THR A 266 20.90 -6.26 -3.43
C THR A 266 20.18 -5.95 -4.74
N ASP A 267 19.58 -6.98 -5.37
CA ASP A 267 18.85 -6.80 -6.62
C ASP A 267 17.61 -5.93 -6.44
N LEU A 268 16.86 -6.15 -5.37
CA LEU A 268 15.66 -5.36 -5.08
C LEU A 268 15.99 -3.91 -4.71
N GLU A 269 17.07 -3.67 -3.95
CA GLU A 269 17.57 -2.33 -3.66
C GLU A 269 17.94 -1.59 -4.95
N GLY A 270 18.63 -2.25 -5.88
CA GLY A 270 18.94 -1.70 -7.19
C GLY A 270 17.69 -1.33 -8.00
N ILE A 271 16.64 -2.15 -7.95
CA ILE A 271 15.35 -1.83 -8.57
C ILE A 271 14.76 -0.56 -7.94
N LEU A 272 14.65 -0.50 -6.61
CA LEU A 272 14.04 0.64 -5.91
C LEU A 272 14.76 1.96 -6.22
N ILE A 273 16.10 1.93 -6.25
CA ILE A 273 16.93 3.08 -6.64
C ILE A 273 16.64 3.48 -8.10
N SER A 274 16.54 2.50 -9.01
CA SER A 274 16.22 2.77 -10.42
C SER A 274 14.85 3.42 -10.62
N GLN A 275 13.93 3.25 -9.67
CA GLN A 275 12.61 3.89 -9.66
C GLN A 275 12.62 5.29 -9.03
N GLY A 276 13.77 5.75 -8.57
CA GLY A 276 13.97 7.12 -8.09
C GLY A 276 14.05 7.30 -6.58
N LEU A 277 14.06 6.23 -5.78
CA LEU A 277 14.37 6.32 -4.35
C LEU A 277 15.85 6.65 -4.15
N PHE A 278 16.16 7.40 -3.11
CA PHE A 278 17.54 7.55 -2.67
C PHE A 278 18.06 6.22 -2.08
N PRO A 279 19.39 5.98 -2.12
CA PRO A 279 19.95 4.71 -1.62
C PRO A 279 19.59 4.40 -0.16
N ASP A 280 19.58 5.40 0.70
CA ASP A 280 19.20 5.26 2.10
C ASP A 280 17.71 4.94 2.28
N GLU A 281 16.83 5.49 1.44
CA GLU A 281 15.40 5.14 1.42
C GLU A 281 15.15 3.71 0.96
N ALA A 282 15.82 3.29 -0.13
CA ALA A 282 15.72 1.92 -0.63
C ALA A 282 16.18 0.91 0.43
N HIS A 283 17.30 1.20 1.09
CA HIS A 283 17.80 0.40 2.20
C HIS A 283 16.82 0.37 3.38
N ALA A 284 16.31 1.55 3.80
CA ALA A 284 15.33 1.66 4.89
C ALA A 284 14.04 0.88 4.59
N MET A 285 13.56 0.92 3.35
CA MET A 285 12.41 0.14 2.91
C MET A 285 12.64 -1.36 3.02
N LEU A 286 13.80 -1.85 2.57
CA LEU A 286 14.18 -3.27 2.70
C LEU A 286 14.28 -3.71 4.17
N GLU A 287 14.95 -2.92 5.00
CA GLU A 287 15.08 -3.21 6.44
C GLU A 287 13.71 -3.23 7.14
N THR A 288 12.82 -2.33 6.76
CA THR A 288 11.43 -2.31 7.26
C THR A 288 10.68 -3.61 6.91
N TRP A 289 10.91 -4.15 5.72
CA TRP A 289 10.06 -5.22 5.18
C TRP A 289 10.73 -6.58 5.09
N LYS A 290 12.03 -6.74 5.36
CA LYS A 290 12.79 -7.99 5.19
C LYS A 290 12.14 -9.21 5.84
N ASN A 291 11.53 -9.04 7.00
CA ASN A 291 10.88 -10.14 7.73
C ASN A 291 9.49 -10.48 7.20
N ALA A 292 8.85 -9.56 6.48
CA ALA A 292 7.50 -9.75 5.94
C ALA A 292 7.53 -10.13 4.45
N TRP A 293 8.40 -9.53 3.64
CA TRP A 293 8.43 -9.84 2.21
C TRP A 293 9.00 -11.23 1.92
N PHE A 294 9.86 -11.75 2.79
CA PHE A 294 10.61 -12.99 2.55
C PHE A 294 10.18 -14.13 3.47
N GLU A 295 8.91 -14.12 3.89
CA GLU A 295 8.28 -15.21 4.65
C GLU A 295 8.16 -16.51 3.84
N GLU A 296 7.75 -17.60 4.52
CA GLU A 296 7.39 -18.87 3.89
C GLU A 296 6.34 -18.69 2.81
N GLY A 297 6.43 -19.43 1.70
CA GLY A 297 5.46 -19.40 0.59
C GLY A 297 6.04 -18.86 -0.71
N SER A 298 5.16 -18.62 -1.67
CA SER A 298 5.49 -18.12 -3.01
C SER A 298 4.76 -16.81 -3.26
N ARG A 299 5.44 -15.84 -3.89
CA ARG A 299 4.84 -14.54 -4.18
C ARG A 299 5.47 -13.82 -5.35
N LEU A 300 4.72 -12.94 -5.91
CA LEU A 300 5.21 -11.94 -6.86
C LEU A 300 5.45 -10.63 -6.11
N ILE A 301 6.67 -10.11 -6.20
CA ILE A 301 7.06 -8.76 -5.76
C ILE A 301 7.23 -7.94 -7.02
N TYR A 302 6.53 -6.81 -7.17
CA TYR A 302 6.59 -6.01 -8.38
C TYR A 302 6.51 -4.52 -8.07
N ILE A 303 7.04 -3.70 -8.95
CA ILE A 303 6.90 -2.25 -8.86
C ILE A 303 5.52 -1.86 -9.40
N VAL A 304 4.75 -1.21 -8.56
CA VAL A 304 3.41 -0.73 -8.93
C VAL A 304 3.53 0.46 -9.88
N PRO A 305 2.86 0.44 -11.04
CA PRO A 305 2.90 1.56 -11.98
C PRO A 305 2.48 2.89 -11.35
N ARG A 306 3.21 3.96 -11.64
CA ARG A 306 2.99 5.27 -11.03
C ARG A 306 1.57 5.79 -11.23
N HIS A 307 1.04 5.65 -12.44
CA HIS A 307 -0.32 6.10 -12.75
C HIS A 307 -1.38 5.37 -11.91
N PHE A 308 -1.17 4.06 -11.68
CA PHE A 308 -2.05 3.31 -10.79
C PHE A 308 -2.02 3.89 -9.37
N ILE A 309 -0.81 4.13 -8.81
CA ILE A 309 -0.65 4.72 -7.47
C ILE A 309 -1.42 6.05 -7.39
N ASP A 310 -1.22 6.94 -8.35
CA ASP A 310 -1.85 8.27 -8.36
C ASP A 310 -3.38 8.19 -8.50
N SER A 311 -3.90 7.15 -9.14
CA SER A 311 -5.34 6.92 -9.29
C SER A 311 -6.02 6.39 -8.03
N VAL A 312 -5.36 5.48 -7.31
CA VAL A 312 -5.96 4.81 -6.13
C VAL A 312 -5.58 5.48 -4.82
N LEU A 313 -4.48 6.23 -4.81
CA LEU A 313 -3.92 6.90 -3.63
C LEU A 313 -3.54 8.35 -3.96
N PRO A 314 -4.51 9.20 -4.38
CA PRO A 314 -4.22 10.61 -4.67
C PRO A 314 -3.55 11.32 -3.50
N LEU A 315 -2.41 11.97 -3.78
CA LEU A 315 -1.63 12.77 -2.84
C LEU A 315 -1.71 14.25 -3.23
N ARG A 316 -2.02 15.11 -2.26
CA ARG A 316 -2.03 16.56 -2.44
C ARG A 316 -1.16 17.21 -1.36
N ILE A 317 -0.25 18.06 -1.78
CA ILE A 317 0.64 18.81 -0.91
C ILE A 317 0.56 20.28 -1.31
N ALA A 318 0.40 21.17 -0.34
CA ALA A 318 0.34 22.62 -0.60
C ALA A 318 1.20 23.40 0.43
N PRO A 319 2.09 24.28 -0.03
CA PRO A 319 2.41 24.57 -1.42
C PRO A 319 2.99 23.33 -2.14
N ALA A 320 2.81 23.28 -3.46
CA ALA A 320 3.22 22.11 -4.26
C ALA A 320 4.75 21.92 -4.20
N PRO A 321 5.24 20.69 -4.02
CA PRO A 321 6.67 20.39 -4.10
C PRO A 321 7.18 20.56 -5.54
N THR A 322 8.46 20.86 -5.68
CA THR A 322 9.15 20.95 -6.97
C THR A 322 9.27 19.57 -7.63
N ALA A 323 9.47 18.54 -6.82
CA ALA A 323 9.54 17.15 -7.30
C ALA A 323 8.82 16.21 -6.34
N THR A 324 8.20 15.16 -6.90
CA THR A 324 7.56 14.09 -6.12
C THR A 324 7.88 12.73 -6.72
N THR A 325 8.55 11.88 -5.95
CA THR A 325 8.81 10.47 -6.28
C THR A 325 7.88 9.59 -5.43
N ARG A 326 7.21 8.62 -6.06
CA ARG A 326 6.33 7.66 -5.37
C ARG A 326 6.64 6.27 -5.88
N VAL A 327 7.17 5.40 -5.01
CA VAL A 327 7.56 4.03 -5.35
C VAL A 327 6.82 3.06 -4.44
N PHE A 328 5.91 2.29 -5.01
CA PHE A 328 5.18 1.27 -4.27
C PHE A 328 5.55 -0.12 -4.77
N VAL A 329 5.75 -1.02 -3.84
CA VAL A 329 5.96 -2.44 -4.11
C VAL A 329 4.61 -3.15 -3.95
N GLY A 330 4.20 -3.86 -5.00
CA GLY A 330 3.11 -4.81 -4.92
C GLY A 330 3.65 -6.15 -4.43
N ARG A 331 3.05 -6.70 -3.39
CA ARG A 331 3.25 -8.06 -2.89
C ARG A 331 2.00 -8.87 -3.16
N LEU A 332 2.05 -9.79 -4.10
CA LEU A 332 0.94 -10.69 -4.44
C LEU A 332 1.29 -12.10 -4.01
N GLU A 333 0.62 -12.61 -2.97
CA GLU A 333 0.78 -13.98 -2.51
C GLU A 333 0.19 -14.96 -3.52
N LEU A 334 0.93 -16.04 -3.80
CA LEU A 334 0.54 -17.08 -4.75
C LEU A 334 0.28 -18.39 -3.99
N VAL A 335 -0.93 -18.93 -4.11
CA VAL A 335 -1.27 -20.24 -3.51
C VAL A 335 -0.88 -21.34 -4.50
N THR A 336 0.35 -21.81 -4.40
CA THR A 336 0.91 -22.85 -5.28
C THR A 336 0.53 -24.26 -4.81
N PRO A 337 0.54 -25.27 -5.69
CA PRO A 337 0.35 -26.69 -5.28
C PRO A 337 1.33 -27.13 -4.18
N ALA A 338 2.55 -26.58 -4.15
CA ALA A 338 3.52 -26.84 -3.10
C ALA A 338 3.08 -26.26 -1.75
N THR A 339 2.52 -25.03 -1.75
CA THR A 339 1.95 -24.40 -0.55
C THR A 339 0.76 -25.21 -0.03
N GLU A 340 -0.16 -25.61 -0.91
CA GLU A 340 -1.33 -26.42 -0.53
C GLU A 340 -0.91 -27.75 0.11
N ARG A 341 0.04 -28.47 -0.50
CA ARG A 341 0.58 -29.73 0.07
C ARG A 341 1.25 -29.52 1.41
N ALA A 342 2.03 -28.45 1.59
CA ALA A 342 2.71 -28.16 2.85
C ALA A 342 1.69 -27.87 3.97
N VAL A 343 0.68 -27.07 3.70
CA VAL A 343 -0.42 -26.78 4.65
C VAL A 343 -1.23 -28.02 4.96
N GLU A 344 -1.56 -28.83 3.95
CA GLU A 344 -2.29 -30.08 4.12
C GLU A 344 -1.52 -31.10 4.98
N SER A 345 -0.22 -31.29 4.71
CA SER A 345 0.64 -32.18 5.49
C SER A 345 0.76 -31.69 6.94
N ALA A 346 0.95 -30.39 7.16
CA ALA A 346 1.04 -29.83 8.49
C ALA A 346 -0.30 -29.95 9.24
N PHE A 347 -1.41 -29.80 8.55
CA PHE A 347 -2.75 -29.99 9.11
C PHE A 347 -2.95 -31.47 9.52
N ALA A 348 -2.66 -32.43 8.64
CA ALA A 348 -2.80 -33.87 8.90
C ALA A 348 -1.94 -34.34 10.08
N SER A 349 -0.74 -33.78 10.23
CA SER A 349 0.19 -34.09 11.34
C SER A 349 0.03 -33.22 12.58
N ASN A 350 -0.94 -32.28 12.59
CA ASN A 350 -1.13 -31.26 13.64
C ASN A 350 0.13 -30.43 13.92
N ASP A 351 0.94 -30.16 12.89
CA ASP A 351 2.14 -29.34 12.97
C ASP A 351 1.80 -27.86 13.01
N GLN A 352 1.49 -27.36 14.20
CA GLN A 352 1.12 -25.97 14.44
C GLN A 352 2.28 -24.99 14.13
N LEU A 353 3.54 -25.42 14.21
CA LEU A 353 4.70 -24.58 13.91
C LEU A 353 4.78 -24.28 12.40
N THR A 354 4.56 -25.27 11.57
CA THR A 354 4.53 -25.08 10.12
C THR A 354 3.31 -24.25 9.72
N LEU A 355 2.13 -24.49 10.28
CA LEU A 355 0.94 -23.68 9.99
C LEU A 355 1.12 -22.22 10.42
N ALA A 356 1.79 -21.96 11.55
CA ALA A 356 2.05 -20.61 12.02
C ALA A 356 2.97 -19.79 11.08
N LYS A 357 3.81 -20.44 10.25
CA LYS A 357 4.65 -19.74 9.27
C LYS A 357 3.86 -19.01 8.19
N TYR A 358 2.63 -19.46 7.89
CA TYR A 358 1.76 -18.79 6.94
C TYR A 358 1.00 -17.61 7.55
N ASN A 359 1.00 -17.47 8.88
CA ASN A 359 0.46 -16.34 9.62
C ASN A 359 -0.91 -15.88 9.05
N ARG A 360 -1.05 -14.61 8.72
CA ARG A 360 -2.28 -13.99 8.15
C ARG A 360 -2.71 -14.58 6.80
N PHE A 361 -1.83 -15.26 6.10
CA PHE A 361 -2.14 -15.91 4.80
C PHE A 361 -2.73 -17.31 4.95
N LEU A 362 -2.68 -17.91 6.15
CA LEU A 362 -3.24 -19.25 6.37
C LEU A 362 -4.75 -19.31 6.07
N GLU A 363 -5.50 -18.29 6.50
CA GLU A 363 -6.94 -18.20 6.22
C GLU A 363 -7.25 -18.24 4.72
N PRO A 364 -6.72 -17.34 3.88
CA PRO A 364 -6.98 -17.35 2.45
C PRO A 364 -6.46 -18.63 1.74
N ILE A 365 -5.37 -19.22 2.21
CA ILE A 365 -4.89 -20.51 1.70
C ILE A 365 -5.93 -21.60 1.97
N LEU A 366 -6.44 -21.70 3.19
CA LEU A 366 -7.48 -22.66 3.55
C LEU A 366 -8.77 -22.42 2.75
N CYS A 367 -9.20 -21.18 2.58
CA CYS A 367 -10.35 -20.81 1.73
C CYS A 367 -10.16 -21.31 0.30
N SER A 368 -8.99 -21.10 -0.29
CA SER A 368 -8.65 -21.59 -1.63
C SER A 368 -8.71 -23.12 -1.70
N MET A 369 -8.18 -23.83 -0.71
CA MET A 369 -8.22 -25.30 -0.64
C MET A 369 -9.65 -25.84 -0.48
N ILE A 370 -10.49 -25.19 0.32
CA ILE A 370 -11.90 -25.56 0.49
C ILE A 370 -12.66 -25.40 -0.83
N GLN A 371 -12.46 -24.26 -1.52
CA GLN A 371 -13.11 -23.98 -2.80
C GLN A 371 -12.73 -24.98 -3.91
N LYS A 372 -11.48 -25.46 -3.90
CA LYS A 372 -10.97 -26.46 -4.86
C LYS A 372 -11.32 -27.88 -4.49
N SER A 373 -11.77 -28.15 -3.25
CA SER A 373 -12.06 -29.50 -2.80
C SER A 373 -13.30 -30.06 -3.47
N THR A 374 -13.14 -31.20 -4.16
CA THR A 374 -14.23 -31.98 -4.72
C THR A 374 -14.76 -33.05 -3.75
N ASP A 375 -14.05 -33.27 -2.64
CA ASP A 375 -14.47 -34.20 -1.56
C ASP A 375 -15.17 -33.40 -0.45
N PRO A 376 -16.49 -33.63 -0.25
CA PRO A 376 -17.28 -32.95 0.78
C PRO A 376 -16.75 -33.16 2.21
N ALA A 377 -16.27 -34.39 2.53
CA ALA A 377 -15.75 -34.69 3.86
C ALA A 377 -14.47 -33.94 4.17
N ARG A 378 -13.58 -33.80 3.18
CA ARG A 378 -12.37 -33.00 3.27
C ARG A 378 -12.71 -31.51 3.39
N GLY A 379 -13.64 -31.02 2.58
CA GLY A 379 -14.09 -29.61 2.65
C GLY A 379 -14.61 -29.26 4.04
N GLU A 380 -15.41 -30.15 4.64
CA GLU A 380 -15.93 -29.98 6.01
C GLU A 380 -14.84 -30.01 7.07
N GLN A 381 -13.84 -30.89 6.94
CA GLN A 381 -12.69 -30.96 7.86
C GLN A 381 -11.86 -29.68 7.82
N LEU A 382 -11.54 -29.19 6.62
CA LEU A 382 -10.83 -27.92 6.42
C LEU A 382 -11.65 -26.74 6.95
N GLY A 383 -12.98 -26.77 6.77
CA GLY A 383 -13.89 -25.75 7.29
C GLY A 383 -13.89 -25.66 8.81
N ARG A 384 -13.98 -26.80 9.52
CA ARG A 384 -13.86 -26.84 10.99
C ARG A 384 -12.50 -26.32 11.49
N TYR A 385 -11.43 -26.66 10.78
CA TYR A 385 -10.11 -26.15 11.13
C TYR A 385 -10.03 -24.63 10.89
N PHE A 386 -10.53 -24.17 9.76
CA PHE A 386 -10.64 -22.73 9.44
C PHE A 386 -11.37 -21.97 10.56
N GLU A 387 -12.53 -22.45 11.01
CA GLU A 387 -13.27 -21.85 12.13
C GLU A 387 -12.43 -21.79 13.41
N SER A 388 -11.66 -22.83 13.71
CA SER A 388 -10.79 -22.88 14.89
C SER A 388 -9.60 -21.91 14.81
N VAL A 389 -9.06 -21.69 13.61
CA VAL A 389 -7.98 -20.74 13.34
C VAL A 389 -8.53 -19.31 13.38
N SER A 390 -9.66 -19.08 12.72
CA SER A 390 -10.34 -17.79 12.70
C SER A 390 -10.69 -17.32 14.10
N ALA A 391 -11.22 -18.18 14.94
CA ALA A 391 -11.53 -17.85 16.35
C ALA A 391 -10.29 -17.38 17.13
N ARG A 392 -9.08 -17.86 16.80
CA ARG A 392 -7.82 -17.44 17.41
C ARG A 392 -7.28 -16.15 16.81
N LEU A 393 -7.36 -16.00 15.49
CA LEU A 393 -6.89 -14.81 14.76
C LEU A 393 -7.75 -13.57 15.03
N TYR A 394 -9.06 -13.78 15.28
CA TYR A 394 -10.04 -12.71 15.54
C TYR A 394 -10.28 -12.47 17.03
N ALA A 395 -9.62 -13.22 17.91
CA ALA A 395 -9.70 -12.95 19.35
C ALA A 395 -9.21 -11.51 19.58
N PRO A 396 -9.99 -10.67 20.29
CA PRO A 396 -9.54 -9.32 20.62
C PRO A 396 -8.21 -9.41 21.35
N PRO A 397 -7.25 -8.51 21.07
CA PRO A 397 -5.99 -8.47 21.80
C PRO A 397 -6.29 -8.36 23.28
N LYS A 398 -5.71 -9.24 24.09
CA LYS A 398 -5.71 -9.10 25.54
C LYS A 398 -4.79 -7.92 25.85
N TYR A 399 -5.39 -6.78 26.21
CA TYR A 399 -4.68 -5.61 26.73
C TYR A 399 -4.19 -5.85 28.13
#